data_7d4f209661d2c8125b54fc8a34b0a8f5
#
_entry.id   7d4f209661d2c8125b54fc8a34b0a8f5
#
_cell.length_a   1.000
_cell.length_b   1.000
_cell.length_c   1.000
_cell.angle_alpha   90.00
_cell.angle_beta   90.00
_cell.angle_gamma   90.00
#
_symmetry.space_group_name_H-M   'P 1'
#
loop_
_entity.id
_entity.type
_entity.pdbx_description
1 polymer ?
#
loop_
_entity_poly.entity_id
_entity_poly.type
_entity_poly.pdbx_seq_one_letter_code
_entity_poly.pdbx_strand_id
1 'polypeptide(L)'
;MTTTDIKDLMLYGERINIEYKEAAGDLPKSLWETYSAFANTIGGVIVLGIKEHRNRYEEDRFEIKGVADADKMLKSFWDTINSDKVSRNILFDDDVECIDYEGKTLIAIHVPMANYTMRPVYINKNLLSGSFKRNYEGDYHCTDEEVKSMLRDANENGNDGLMLENYDMNDIDLPTLHAYRNHFKISNLDHVFNHLDDKEFLRNMGGMTTDRITRREGLTMAGLMMFGKGLPVRDRFDNIRMDYIDKTNLIGDSRWSDRLTYDGTWENNLFNFFTRVMPKLTADLKRPFKLEGMERIDDTPVHKAVREAMTNMIIHADLFITGVLKVEKYDNEFLFSNPGSLKLPIEDIMNGGNSKARNPRIQNMLRMIGFGDNIGSGYPTILRAWKDEHWRKPTLLDRTELRQVDLTMPMISLLPESVLNAMKAYYGEETYHAMTSEEQMILAYVWNGDSISNTELQQLLGLNSIEVGKILHQMVAKQLLNKENKNRWTTYTLLKDGNADSTSEEKTDVTDNVTDNVTDNVTDVMFLKLTERQKKICILLAKDTSLPASAMSELLSVSLRTVKRDLATLQEKGILIREGKAKNGRWVIVIPKKN
;
A
#
# COMPACT_ATOMS: atom_id res chain seq x y z
N MET A 1 5.48 16.48 -21.79
CA MET A 1 6.76 15.79 -21.46
C MET A 1 7.92 16.60 -22.02
N THR A 2 9.04 16.76 -21.31
CA THR A 2 10.21 17.52 -21.78
C THR A 2 11.28 16.60 -22.35
N THR A 3 12.25 17.14 -23.11
CA THR A 3 13.42 16.38 -23.61
C THR A 3 14.22 15.74 -22.47
N THR A 4 14.24 16.37 -21.28
CA THR A 4 14.89 15.86 -20.07
C THR A 4 14.15 14.65 -19.55
N ASP A 5 12.82 14.68 -19.53
CA ASP A 5 11.98 13.55 -19.09
C ASP A 5 12.21 12.31 -19.96
N ILE A 6 12.39 12.50 -21.29
CA ILE A 6 12.68 11.38 -22.20
C ILE A 6 14.07 10.79 -21.94
N LYS A 7 15.10 11.66 -21.70
CA LYS A 7 16.43 11.15 -21.34
C LYS A 7 16.41 10.33 -20.06
N ASP A 8 15.69 10.81 -19.06
CA ASP A 8 15.55 10.10 -17.79
C ASP A 8 14.77 8.78 -17.97
N LEU A 9 13.73 8.77 -18.81
CA LEU A 9 12.98 7.56 -19.14
C LEU A 9 13.85 6.53 -19.86
N MET A 10 14.66 6.95 -20.83
CA MET A 10 15.57 6.05 -21.57
C MET A 10 16.67 5.46 -20.68
N LEU A 11 17.15 6.20 -19.66
CA LEU A 11 18.14 5.69 -18.69
C LEU A 11 17.61 4.49 -17.89
N TYR A 12 16.31 4.41 -17.73
CA TYR A 12 15.66 3.35 -16.95
C TYR A 12 15.15 2.16 -17.78
N GLY A 13 15.15 2.27 -19.11
CA GLY A 13 14.67 1.23 -20.03
C GLY A 13 13.16 1.06 -20.07
N GLU A 14 12.68 0.06 -20.83
CA GLU A 14 11.28 -0.34 -20.73
C GLU A 14 10.95 -0.81 -19.32
N ARG A 15 9.81 -0.37 -18.84
CA ARG A 15 9.28 -0.72 -17.52
C ARG A 15 7.84 -1.17 -17.67
N ILE A 16 7.26 -1.62 -16.56
CA ILE A 16 5.87 -2.04 -16.53
C ILE A 16 4.90 -1.00 -17.10
N ASN A 17 5.25 0.29 -17.03
CA ASN A 17 4.42 1.42 -17.48
C ASN A 17 5.03 2.24 -18.62
N ILE A 18 6.06 1.75 -19.32
CA ILE A 18 6.68 2.44 -20.45
C ILE A 18 6.93 1.45 -21.57
N GLU A 19 6.61 1.85 -22.79
CA GLU A 19 6.85 1.05 -24.01
C GLU A 19 7.37 1.92 -25.14
N TYR A 20 8.42 1.47 -25.82
CA TYR A 20 9.01 2.13 -26.97
C TYR A 20 8.64 1.41 -28.27
N LYS A 21 8.27 2.16 -29.30
CA LYS A 21 7.90 1.62 -30.61
C LYS A 21 8.63 2.33 -31.74
N GLU A 22 9.21 1.59 -32.67
CA GLU A 22 9.97 2.11 -33.84
C GLU A 22 9.05 2.82 -34.85
N ALA A 23 8.04 3.31 -34.78
CA ALA A 23 7.06 3.90 -35.71
C ALA A 23 7.68 4.86 -36.75
N ALA A 24 8.62 4.41 -37.59
CA ALA A 24 9.30 5.26 -38.56
C ALA A 24 8.39 5.74 -39.73
N GLY A 25 7.43 4.95 -40.17
CA GLY A 25 6.55 5.28 -41.32
C GLY A 25 5.07 5.13 -41.02
N ASP A 26 4.65 4.01 -40.42
CA ASP A 26 3.26 3.70 -40.11
C ASP A 26 3.11 3.30 -38.62
N LEU A 27 1.87 3.33 -38.13
CA LEU A 27 1.57 2.88 -36.75
C LEU A 27 1.86 1.38 -36.60
N PRO A 28 2.67 0.98 -35.60
CA PRO A 28 2.92 -0.42 -35.33
C PRO A 28 1.63 -1.16 -34.95
N LYS A 29 1.42 -2.35 -35.50
CA LYS A 29 0.23 -3.16 -35.20
C LYS A 29 0.13 -3.49 -33.70
N SER A 30 1.27 -3.72 -33.03
CA SER A 30 1.37 -4.00 -31.59
C SER A 30 1.06 -2.79 -30.70
N LEU A 31 0.91 -1.59 -31.25
CA LEU A 31 0.48 -0.41 -30.52
C LEU A 31 -0.85 -0.64 -29.79
N TRP A 32 -1.78 -1.29 -30.47
CA TRP A 32 -3.14 -1.49 -29.95
C TRP A 32 -3.21 -2.57 -28.86
N GLU A 33 -2.31 -3.55 -28.90
CA GLU A 33 -2.13 -4.53 -27.84
C GLU A 33 -1.62 -3.84 -26.57
N THR A 34 -0.60 -2.97 -26.70
CA THR A 34 -0.07 -2.17 -25.60
C THR A 34 -1.10 -1.18 -25.07
N TYR A 35 -1.85 -0.52 -25.94
CA TYR A 35 -2.95 0.36 -25.51
C TYR A 35 -3.98 -0.38 -24.66
N SER A 36 -4.45 -1.55 -25.14
CA SER A 36 -5.36 -2.41 -24.37
C SER A 36 -4.73 -2.84 -23.04
N ALA A 37 -3.47 -3.25 -23.05
CA ALA A 37 -2.76 -3.71 -21.85
C ALA A 37 -2.62 -2.61 -20.81
N PHE A 38 -2.21 -1.40 -21.19
CA PHE A 38 -2.12 -0.26 -20.28
C PHE A 38 -3.50 0.16 -19.76
N ALA A 39 -4.49 0.29 -20.63
CA ALA A 39 -5.85 0.65 -20.24
C ALA A 39 -6.46 -0.34 -19.22
N ASN A 40 -6.17 -1.62 -19.35
CA ASN A 40 -6.72 -2.67 -18.47
C ASN A 40 -5.91 -2.90 -17.19
N THR A 41 -4.69 -2.33 -17.07
CA THR A 41 -3.82 -2.60 -15.93
C THR A 41 -3.57 -1.33 -15.11
N ILE A 42 -2.42 -0.71 -15.28
CA ILE A 42 -1.97 0.43 -14.44
C ILE A 42 -1.78 1.73 -15.22
N GLY A 43 -2.13 1.73 -16.50
CA GLY A 43 -1.76 2.81 -17.41
C GLY A 43 -0.27 2.78 -17.80
N GLY A 44 0.13 3.74 -18.64
CA GLY A 44 1.52 3.87 -19.05
C GLY A 44 1.72 4.86 -20.17
N VAL A 45 2.97 4.97 -20.62
CA VAL A 45 3.35 5.84 -21.73
C VAL A 45 3.91 5.01 -22.89
N ILE A 46 3.36 5.23 -24.09
CA ILE A 46 3.88 4.64 -25.32
C ILE A 46 4.62 5.74 -26.07
N VAL A 47 5.91 5.54 -26.36
CA VAL A 47 6.71 6.50 -27.11
C VAL A 47 7.01 5.96 -28.49
N LEU A 48 6.52 6.66 -29.53
CA LEU A 48 6.75 6.33 -30.95
C LEU A 48 8.00 7.05 -31.48
N GLY A 49 8.78 6.37 -32.32
CA GLY A 49 10.00 6.90 -32.92
C GLY A 49 11.28 6.43 -32.23
N ILE A 50 11.19 5.51 -31.28
CA ILE A 50 12.33 4.90 -30.61
C ILE A 50 12.38 3.41 -30.93
N LYS A 51 13.55 2.93 -31.33
CA LYS A 51 13.82 1.51 -31.58
C LYS A 51 14.62 0.92 -30.43
N GLU A 52 14.14 -0.16 -29.84
CA GLU A 52 14.88 -0.94 -28.86
C GLU A 52 15.74 -2.04 -29.55
N HIS A 53 16.99 -2.14 -29.12
CA HIS A 53 17.93 -3.18 -29.52
C HIS A 53 18.21 -4.11 -28.32
N ARG A 54 17.46 -5.19 -28.19
CA ARG A 54 17.51 -6.12 -27.04
C ARG A 54 18.88 -6.78 -26.80
N ASN A 55 19.78 -6.77 -27.77
CA ASN A 55 21.09 -7.42 -27.70
C ASN A 55 22.28 -6.44 -27.52
N ARG A 56 22.01 -5.16 -27.20
CA ARG A 56 23.04 -4.15 -27.01
C ARG A 56 23.18 -3.77 -25.53
N TYR A 57 24.36 -3.24 -25.16
CA TYR A 57 24.61 -2.71 -23.81
C TYR A 57 23.74 -1.48 -23.53
N GLU A 58 23.55 -1.15 -22.25
CA GLU A 58 22.61 -0.12 -21.77
C GLU A 58 22.69 1.22 -22.50
N GLU A 59 23.88 1.68 -22.90
CA GLU A 59 24.08 2.96 -23.59
C GLU A 59 23.62 2.94 -25.07
N ASP A 60 23.59 1.78 -25.74
CA ASP A 60 23.21 1.61 -27.14
C ASP A 60 21.88 0.85 -27.31
N ARG A 61 21.15 0.64 -26.22
CA ARG A 61 19.90 -0.15 -26.22
C ARG A 61 18.80 0.55 -27.01
N PHE A 62 18.74 1.90 -26.95
CA PHE A 62 17.70 2.68 -27.57
C PHE A 62 18.26 3.56 -28.70
N GLU A 63 17.74 3.39 -29.91
CA GLU A 63 18.05 4.20 -31.07
C GLU A 63 16.87 5.13 -31.38
N ILE A 64 17.10 6.44 -31.26
CA ILE A 64 16.09 7.44 -31.61
C ILE A 64 16.07 7.60 -33.13
N LYS A 65 14.99 7.15 -33.76
CA LYS A 65 14.76 7.29 -35.21
C LYS A 65 13.91 8.48 -35.56
N GLY A 66 12.98 8.82 -34.68
CA GLY A 66 11.94 9.81 -34.95
C GLY A 66 10.82 9.27 -35.82
N VAL A 67 9.77 10.05 -35.92
CA VAL A 67 8.60 9.81 -36.78
C VAL A 67 8.73 10.69 -38.02
N ALA A 68 8.64 10.12 -39.22
CA ALA A 68 8.88 10.85 -40.47
C ALA A 68 7.81 11.93 -40.77
N ASP A 69 6.55 11.65 -40.48
CA ASP A 69 5.40 12.54 -40.66
C ASP A 69 4.46 12.41 -39.47
N ALA A 70 4.67 13.28 -38.49
CA ALA A 70 3.93 13.25 -37.23
C ALA A 70 2.45 13.58 -37.43
N ASP A 71 2.11 14.53 -38.28
CA ASP A 71 0.73 14.94 -38.53
C ASP A 71 -0.09 13.79 -39.15
N LYS A 72 0.49 13.13 -40.15
CA LYS A 72 -0.12 11.96 -40.76
C LYS A 72 -0.28 10.82 -39.76
N MET A 73 0.72 10.58 -38.94
CA MET A 73 0.69 9.52 -37.93
C MET A 73 -0.34 9.80 -36.82
N LEU A 74 -0.42 11.03 -36.31
CA LEU A 74 -1.45 11.44 -35.36
C LEU A 74 -2.85 11.28 -35.93
N LYS A 75 -3.05 11.73 -37.19
CA LYS A 75 -4.35 11.52 -37.86
C LYS A 75 -4.70 10.03 -37.93
N SER A 76 -3.77 9.19 -38.39
CA SER A 76 -3.98 7.74 -38.45
C SER A 76 -4.25 7.11 -37.09
N PHE A 77 -3.59 7.61 -36.03
CA PHE A 77 -3.82 7.18 -34.66
C PHE A 77 -5.25 7.49 -34.21
N TRP A 78 -5.67 8.77 -34.34
CA TRP A 78 -7.01 9.20 -33.93
C TRP A 78 -8.12 8.56 -34.75
N ASP A 79 -7.91 8.37 -36.07
CA ASP A 79 -8.85 7.65 -36.95
C ASP A 79 -8.99 6.18 -36.51
N THR A 80 -7.89 5.55 -36.10
CA THR A 80 -7.90 4.12 -35.70
C THR A 80 -8.48 3.90 -34.31
N ILE A 81 -8.11 4.72 -33.32
CA ILE A 81 -8.62 4.55 -31.96
C ILE A 81 -10.13 4.79 -31.86
N ASN A 82 -10.67 5.65 -32.74
CA ASN A 82 -12.11 5.92 -32.83
C ASN A 82 -12.84 5.00 -33.80
N SER A 83 -12.14 4.01 -34.38
CA SER A 83 -12.75 2.99 -35.27
C SER A 83 -13.15 1.74 -34.46
N ASP A 84 -13.73 0.78 -35.17
CA ASP A 84 -14.04 -0.55 -34.63
C ASP A 84 -12.80 -1.40 -34.27
N LYS A 85 -11.59 -0.87 -34.50
CA LYS A 85 -10.34 -1.55 -34.14
C LYS A 85 -10.16 -1.61 -32.62
N VAL A 86 -10.58 -0.55 -31.90
CA VAL A 86 -10.48 -0.43 -30.46
C VAL A 86 -11.89 -0.28 -29.88
N SER A 87 -12.21 -1.02 -28.84
CA SER A 87 -13.54 -1.03 -28.25
C SER A 87 -13.93 0.30 -27.59
N ARG A 88 -12.97 1.05 -27.08
CA ARG A 88 -13.17 2.34 -26.39
C ARG A 88 -11.94 3.22 -26.53
N ASN A 89 -12.16 4.47 -26.92
CA ASN A 89 -11.17 5.53 -26.74
C ASN A 89 -11.31 6.10 -25.33
N ILE A 90 -10.21 6.10 -24.56
CA ILE A 90 -10.15 6.65 -23.19
C ILE A 90 -9.19 7.85 -23.09
N LEU A 91 -8.67 8.32 -24.24
CA LEU A 91 -7.71 9.42 -24.31
C LEU A 91 -8.41 10.73 -24.61
N PHE A 92 -7.84 11.80 -24.06
CA PHE A 92 -8.11 13.19 -24.43
C PHE A 92 -6.99 13.70 -25.35
N ASP A 93 -7.21 14.84 -25.99
CA ASP A 93 -6.24 15.43 -26.90
C ASP A 93 -4.89 15.70 -26.21
N ASP A 94 -4.90 16.12 -24.93
CA ASP A 94 -3.71 16.40 -24.13
C ASP A 94 -2.92 15.15 -23.73
N ASP A 95 -3.48 13.94 -23.92
CA ASP A 95 -2.79 12.68 -23.63
C ASP A 95 -1.83 12.28 -24.75
N VAL A 96 -1.82 13.00 -25.89
CA VAL A 96 -0.96 12.69 -27.04
C VAL A 96 -0.14 13.92 -27.42
N GLU A 97 1.16 13.84 -27.19
CA GLU A 97 2.09 14.96 -27.37
C GLU A 97 3.14 14.66 -28.45
N CYS A 98 3.46 15.68 -29.26
CA CYS A 98 4.64 15.67 -30.12
C CYS A 98 5.81 16.33 -29.40
N ILE A 99 6.95 15.63 -29.39
CA ILE A 99 8.17 16.08 -28.69
C ILE A 99 9.30 16.18 -29.69
N ASP A 100 9.95 17.34 -29.75
CA ASP A 100 11.22 17.48 -30.49
C ASP A 100 12.38 17.00 -29.62
N TYR A 101 13.09 16.00 -30.12
CA TYR A 101 14.28 15.46 -29.47
C TYR A 101 15.47 15.54 -30.45
N GLU A 102 16.35 16.52 -30.27
CA GLU A 102 17.54 16.73 -31.10
C GLU A 102 17.23 16.81 -32.61
N GLY A 103 16.13 17.48 -32.98
CA GLY A 103 15.67 17.64 -34.35
C GLY A 103 14.93 16.43 -34.93
N LYS A 104 14.57 15.45 -34.10
CA LYS A 104 13.71 14.32 -34.45
C LYS A 104 12.40 14.41 -33.69
N THR A 105 11.28 14.24 -34.36
CA THR A 105 9.96 14.24 -33.72
C THR A 105 9.64 12.88 -33.15
N LEU A 106 9.27 12.84 -31.87
CA LEU A 106 8.71 11.68 -31.18
C LEU A 106 7.24 11.96 -30.84
N ILE A 107 6.44 10.91 -30.69
CA ILE A 107 5.07 11.02 -30.22
C ILE A 107 4.94 10.24 -28.90
N ALA A 108 4.57 10.93 -27.82
CA ALA A 108 4.26 10.29 -26.55
C ALA A 108 2.75 10.16 -26.39
N ILE A 109 2.28 8.97 -26.04
CA ILE A 109 0.87 8.64 -25.81
C ILE A 109 0.73 8.21 -24.37
N HIS A 110 0.10 9.03 -23.54
CA HIS A 110 -0.20 8.76 -22.16
C HIS A 110 -1.50 7.98 -22.04
N VAL A 111 -1.42 6.69 -21.81
CA VAL A 111 -2.60 5.83 -21.68
C VAL A 111 -2.94 5.69 -20.20
N PRO A 112 -4.01 6.32 -19.70
CA PRO A 112 -4.42 6.15 -18.31
C PRO A 112 -4.97 4.73 -18.09
N MET A 113 -4.98 4.28 -16.82
CA MET A 113 -5.79 3.13 -16.45
C MET A 113 -7.27 3.44 -16.71
N ALA A 114 -7.95 2.63 -17.50
CA ALA A 114 -9.36 2.83 -17.79
C ALA A 114 -10.20 2.76 -16.52
N ASN A 115 -11.24 3.60 -16.43
CA ASN A 115 -12.22 3.48 -15.37
C ASN A 115 -12.77 2.04 -15.34
N TYR A 116 -12.99 1.48 -14.15
CA TYR A 116 -13.49 0.10 -13.99
C TYR A 116 -14.79 -0.16 -14.76
N THR A 117 -15.65 0.87 -14.97
CA THR A 117 -16.89 0.76 -15.77
C THR A 117 -16.62 0.65 -17.27
N MET A 118 -15.41 0.98 -17.72
CA MET A 118 -14.99 0.94 -19.11
C MET A 118 -14.14 -0.30 -19.44
N ARG A 119 -13.68 -1.02 -18.43
CA ARG A 119 -12.88 -2.26 -18.62
C ARG A 119 -13.78 -3.48 -18.88
N PRO A 120 -13.33 -4.42 -19.70
CA PRO A 120 -12.05 -4.41 -20.42
C PRO A 120 -12.08 -3.53 -21.67
N VAL A 121 -10.96 -2.87 -21.96
CA VAL A 121 -10.68 -2.26 -23.25
C VAL A 121 -10.06 -3.35 -24.14
N TYR A 122 -10.69 -3.65 -25.26
CA TYR A 122 -10.27 -4.74 -26.15
C TYR A 122 -10.14 -4.27 -27.61
N ILE A 123 -9.43 -5.05 -28.43
CA ILE A 123 -9.18 -4.76 -29.83
C ILE A 123 -9.85 -5.78 -30.74
N ASN A 124 -9.96 -5.43 -32.03
CA ASN A 124 -10.44 -6.32 -33.10
C ASN A 124 -11.86 -6.87 -32.87
N LYS A 125 -12.74 -6.15 -32.20
CA LYS A 125 -14.12 -6.59 -31.87
C LYS A 125 -14.19 -7.93 -31.10
N ASN A 126 -13.10 -8.38 -30.51
CA ASN A 126 -13.06 -9.65 -29.79
C ASN A 126 -12.77 -9.41 -28.31
N LEU A 127 -13.80 -9.58 -27.49
CA LEU A 127 -13.73 -9.33 -26.05
C LEU A 127 -12.73 -10.28 -25.34
N LEU A 128 -12.73 -11.56 -25.70
CA LEU A 128 -11.89 -12.55 -25.00
C LEU A 128 -10.45 -12.54 -25.51
N SER A 129 -10.26 -12.64 -26.83
CA SER A 129 -8.92 -12.71 -27.41
C SER A 129 -8.32 -11.34 -27.75
N GLY A 130 -9.08 -10.26 -27.65
CA GLY A 130 -8.61 -8.89 -27.89
C GLY A 130 -8.33 -8.08 -26.63
N SER A 131 -8.56 -8.64 -25.43
CA SER A 131 -8.24 -8.00 -24.15
C SER A 131 -6.82 -8.37 -23.72
N PHE A 132 -6.01 -7.34 -23.45
CA PHE A 132 -4.62 -7.52 -23.02
C PHE A 132 -4.40 -6.93 -21.63
N LYS A 133 -3.40 -7.45 -20.94
CA LYS A 133 -2.89 -6.96 -19.66
C LYS A 133 -1.38 -6.77 -19.73
N ARG A 134 -0.88 -5.80 -18.97
CA ARG A 134 0.55 -5.58 -18.80
C ARG A 134 1.06 -6.42 -17.64
N ASN A 135 2.09 -7.22 -17.88
CA ASN A 135 2.82 -7.92 -16.85
C ASN A 135 4.30 -7.79 -17.12
N TYR A 136 5.05 -7.22 -16.16
CA TYR A 136 6.46 -6.88 -16.31
C TYR A 136 6.67 -5.96 -17.53
N GLU A 137 7.43 -6.37 -18.56
CA GLU A 137 7.70 -5.61 -19.78
C GLU A 137 6.85 -6.11 -20.99
N GLY A 138 5.90 -7.02 -20.80
CA GLY A 138 5.16 -7.66 -21.88
C GLY A 138 3.65 -7.41 -21.84
N ASP A 139 3.05 -7.44 -23.04
CA ASP A 139 1.61 -7.40 -23.25
C ASP A 139 1.11 -8.84 -23.45
N TYR A 140 0.24 -9.30 -22.58
CA TYR A 140 -0.29 -10.66 -22.57
C TYR A 140 -1.81 -10.65 -22.70
N HIS A 141 -2.36 -11.67 -23.32
CA HIS A 141 -3.81 -11.85 -23.33
C HIS A 141 -4.34 -12.00 -21.89
N CYS A 142 -5.45 -11.34 -21.61
CA CYS A 142 -6.21 -11.63 -20.41
C CYS A 142 -6.80 -13.05 -20.50
N THR A 143 -6.87 -13.73 -19.38
CA THR A 143 -7.64 -14.99 -19.28
C THR A 143 -9.14 -14.69 -19.34
N ASP A 144 -9.94 -15.69 -19.73
CA ASP A 144 -11.41 -15.57 -19.73
C ASP A 144 -11.96 -15.14 -18.37
N GLU A 145 -11.34 -15.60 -17.29
CA GLU A 145 -11.75 -15.26 -15.94
C GLU A 145 -11.43 -13.81 -15.57
N GLU A 146 -10.28 -13.27 -16.02
CA GLU A 146 -9.93 -11.86 -15.83
C GLU A 146 -10.90 -10.96 -16.61
N VAL A 147 -11.24 -11.31 -17.83
CA VAL A 147 -12.25 -10.60 -18.63
C VAL A 147 -13.61 -10.62 -17.93
N LYS A 148 -14.06 -11.81 -17.46
CA LYS A 148 -15.30 -11.93 -16.70
C LYS A 148 -15.29 -11.11 -15.40
N SER A 149 -14.13 -11.03 -14.71
CA SER A 149 -13.98 -10.23 -13.51
C SER A 149 -14.14 -8.74 -13.81
N MET A 150 -13.47 -8.23 -14.87
CA MET A 150 -13.62 -6.84 -15.30
C MET A 150 -15.08 -6.50 -15.68
N LEU A 151 -15.78 -7.40 -16.37
CA LEU A 151 -17.19 -7.21 -16.69
C LEU A 151 -18.10 -7.15 -15.45
N ARG A 152 -17.81 -8.00 -14.45
CA ARG A 152 -18.53 -7.93 -13.15
C ARG A 152 -18.24 -6.63 -12.41
N ASP A 153 -16.98 -6.20 -12.42
CA ASP A 153 -16.55 -4.95 -11.79
C ASP A 153 -17.16 -3.71 -12.44
N ALA A 154 -17.46 -3.78 -13.74
CA ALA A 154 -18.15 -2.72 -14.47
C ALA A 154 -19.60 -2.48 -14.01
N ASN A 155 -20.18 -3.41 -13.26
CA ASN A 155 -21.51 -3.21 -12.67
C ASN A 155 -21.42 -2.25 -11.46
N GLU A 156 -21.89 -1.03 -11.64
CA GLU A 156 -21.87 0.01 -10.60
C GLU A 156 -22.72 -0.30 -9.36
N ASN A 157 -23.76 -1.11 -9.54
CA ASN A 157 -24.67 -1.53 -8.45
C ASN A 157 -24.11 -2.66 -7.59
N GLY A 158 -22.92 -3.17 -7.95
CA GLY A 158 -22.33 -4.35 -7.35
C GLY A 158 -23.06 -5.65 -7.75
N ASN A 159 -22.48 -6.77 -7.35
CA ASN A 159 -23.05 -8.09 -7.67
C ASN A 159 -23.59 -8.83 -6.44
N ASP A 160 -23.36 -8.31 -5.25
CA ASP A 160 -23.80 -8.92 -3.99
C ASP A 160 -25.34 -8.85 -3.80
N GLY A 161 -26.02 -8.09 -4.65
CA GLY A 161 -27.46 -8.02 -4.74
C GLY A 161 -28.14 -9.04 -5.63
N LEU A 162 -27.39 -9.87 -6.32
CA LEU A 162 -27.96 -10.93 -7.14
C LEU A 162 -28.79 -11.89 -6.28
N MET A 163 -30.03 -12.15 -6.71
CA MET A 163 -30.88 -13.13 -6.09
C MET A 163 -30.35 -14.54 -6.34
N LEU A 164 -30.26 -15.33 -5.28
CA LEU A 164 -29.87 -16.73 -5.35
C LEU A 164 -31.11 -17.59 -5.55
N GLU A 165 -31.10 -18.42 -6.58
CA GLU A 165 -32.20 -19.34 -6.84
C GLU A 165 -32.26 -20.42 -5.79
N ASN A 166 -33.46 -20.68 -5.25
CA ASN A 166 -33.75 -21.72 -4.24
C ASN A 166 -33.07 -21.52 -2.87
N TYR A 167 -32.63 -20.27 -2.56
CA TYR A 167 -32.17 -19.89 -1.22
C TYR A 167 -33.20 -19.00 -0.56
N ASP A 168 -33.61 -19.35 0.66
CA ASP A 168 -34.64 -18.65 1.41
C ASP A 168 -34.28 -18.47 2.90
N MET A 169 -35.26 -18.09 3.73
CA MET A 169 -35.07 -17.90 5.17
C MET A 169 -34.62 -19.17 5.92
N ASN A 170 -34.81 -20.37 5.36
CA ASN A 170 -34.35 -21.61 5.96
C ASN A 170 -32.82 -21.75 5.90
N ASP A 171 -32.17 -21.03 4.99
CA ASP A 171 -30.71 -21.01 4.82
C ASP A 171 -30.04 -19.98 5.74
N ILE A 172 -30.81 -19.14 6.42
CA ILE A 172 -30.32 -18.13 7.37
C ILE A 172 -30.12 -18.75 8.75
N ASP A 173 -28.98 -18.43 9.38
CA ASP A 173 -28.72 -18.65 10.79
C ASP A 173 -29.40 -17.54 11.62
N LEU A 174 -30.56 -17.87 12.19
CA LEU A 174 -31.34 -16.92 12.97
C LEU A 174 -30.57 -16.36 14.18
N PRO A 175 -29.78 -17.16 14.95
CA PRO A 175 -28.93 -16.60 16.00
C PRO A 175 -27.98 -15.51 15.50
N THR A 176 -27.32 -15.71 14.35
CA THR A 176 -26.47 -14.70 13.73
C THR A 176 -27.27 -13.44 13.35
N LEU A 177 -28.44 -13.61 12.71
CA LEU A 177 -29.29 -12.49 12.34
C LEU A 177 -29.77 -11.70 13.57
N HIS A 178 -30.17 -12.39 14.65
CA HIS A 178 -30.59 -11.75 15.89
C HIS A 178 -29.42 -11.01 16.58
N ALA A 179 -28.22 -11.57 16.58
CA ALA A 179 -27.02 -10.90 17.08
C ALA A 179 -26.76 -9.60 16.30
N TYR A 180 -26.86 -9.64 14.96
CA TYR A 180 -26.75 -8.45 14.12
C TYR A 180 -27.85 -7.42 14.43
N ARG A 181 -29.11 -7.85 14.59
CA ARG A 181 -30.23 -6.96 14.97
C ARG A 181 -30.01 -6.27 16.31
N ASN A 182 -29.37 -6.96 17.27
CA ASN A 182 -28.99 -6.34 18.55
C ASN A 182 -27.95 -5.22 18.35
N HIS A 183 -26.92 -5.45 17.54
CA HIS A 183 -25.95 -4.39 17.17
C HIS A 183 -26.64 -3.23 16.45
N PHE A 184 -27.51 -3.54 15.49
CA PHE A 184 -28.30 -2.54 14.77
C PHE A 184 -29.14 -1.67 15.71
N LYS A 185 -29.83 -2.30 16.66
CA LYS A 185 -30.67 -1.60 17.65
C LYS A 185 -29.84 -0.67 18.55
N ILE A 186 -28.65 -1.11 18.98
CA ILE A 186 -27.75 -0.29 19.80
C ILE A 186 -27.28 0.94 19.01
N SER A 187 -26.91 0.75 17.75
CA SER A 187 -26.43 1.84 16.90
C SER A 187 -27.53 2.76 16.38
N ASN A 188 -28.80 2.31 16.37
CA ASN A 188 -29.94 2.99 15.75
C ASN A 188 -31.21 2.80 16.59
N LEU A 189 -31.25 3.39 17.80
CA LEU A 189 -32.29 3.14 18.81
C LEU A 189 -33.71 3.39 18.29
N ASP A 190 -33.94 4.50 17.59
CA ASP A 190 -35.27 4.92 17.13
C ASP A 190 -35.56 4.55 15.67
N HIS A 191 -34.78 3.66 15.07
CA HIS A 191 -34.92 3.30 13.67
C HIS A 191 -36.15 2.41 13.44
N VAL A 192 -36.94 2.72 12.42
CA VAL A 192 -38.21 2.01 12.10
C VAL A 192 -38.01 0.51 11.85
N PHE A 193 -36.81 0.10 11.38
CA PHE A 193 -36.49 -1.32 11.13
C PHE A 193 -36.41 -2.16 12.41
N ASN A 194 -36.29 -1.56 13.58
CA ASN A 194 -36.30 -2.28 14.86
C ASN A 194 -37.64 -3.00 15.12
N HIS A 195 -38.74 -2.56 14.51
CA HIS A 195 -40.09 -3.11 14.68
C HIS A 195 -40.46 -4.13 13.60
N LEU A 196 -39.60 -4.35 12.58
CA LEU A 196 -39.88 -5.30 11.51
C LEU A 196 -39.64 -6.73 11.98
N ASP A 197 -40.33 -7.70 11.39
CA ASP A 197 -39.99 -9.11 11.52
C ASP A 197 -38.64 -9.42 10.83
N ASP A 198 -38.10 -10.61 11.04
CA ASP A 198 -36.76 -10.99 10.53
C ASP A 198 -36.69 -10.94 9.00
N LYS A 199 -37.74 -11.36 8.31
CA LYS A 199 -37.78 -11.40 6.86
C LYS A 199 -37.82 -9.98 6.28
N GLU A 200 -38.70 -9.12 6.79
CA GLU A 200 -38.80 -7.75 6.36
C GLU A 200 -37.57 -6.92 6.74
N PHE A 201 -37.02 -7.17 7.93
CA PHE A 201 -35.74 -6.58 8.32
C PHE A 201 -34.64 -6.93 7.32
N LEU A 202 -34.46 -8.24 7.03
CA LEU A 202 -33.45 -8.71 6.10
C LEU A 202 -33.66 -8.16 4.69
N ARG A 203 -34.92 -8.04 4.23
CA ARG A 203 -35.26 -7.41 2.94
C ARG A 203 -34.85 -5.95 2.89
N ASN A 204 -35.19 -5.17 3.91
CA ASN A 204 -34.84 -3.74 3.98
C ASN A 204 -33.33 -3.51 4.10
N MET A 205 -32.60 -4.45 4.72
CA MET A 205 -31.13 -4.44 4.74
C MET A 205 -30.51 -4.86 3.41
N GLY A 206 -31.29 -5.37 2.45
CA GLY A 206 -30.80 -5.84 1.14
C GLY A 206 -30.34 -7.29 1.13
N GLY A 207 -30.58 -8.04 2.20
CA GLY A 207 -30.26 -9.48 2.30
C GLY A 207 -31.28 -10.39 1.60
N MET A 208 -32.47 -9.87 1.30
CA MET A 208 -33.48 -10.52 0.46
C MET A 208 -33.95 -9.59 -0.65
N THR A 209 -34.45 -10.16 -1.73
CA THR A 209 -35.03 -9.41 -2.84
C THR A 209 -36.16 -10.18 -3.50
N THR A 210 -36.93 -9.51 -4.34
CA THR A 210 -38.00 -10.10 -5.15
C THR A 210 -37.69 -9.84 -6.61
N ASP A 211 -37.61 -10.89 -7.41
CA ASP A 211 -37.58 -10.77 -8.86
C ASP A 211 -38.92 -10.17 -9.34
N ARG A 212 -38.87 -9.01 -9.96
CA ARG A 212 -40.03 -8.26 -10.40
C ARG A 212 -40.79 -8.91 -11.56
N ILE A 213 -40.08 -9.78 -12.33
CA ILE A 213 -40.67 -10.49 -13.47
C ILE A 213 -41.37 -11.75 -13.00
N THR A 214 -40.63 -12.62 -12.30
CA THR A 214 -41.13 -13.93 -11.85
C THR A 214 -41.94 -13.87 -10.56
N ARG A 215 -41.85 -12.76 -9.82
CA ARG A 215 -42.45 -12.56 -8.48
C ARG A 215 -41.89 -13.53 -7.42
N ARG A 216 -40.80 -14.23 -7.72
CA ARG A 216 -40.09 -15.08 -6.75
C ARG A 216 -39.32 -14.22 -5.76
N GLU A 217 -39.34 -14.63 -4.52
CA GLU A 217 -38.52 -14.05 -3.46
C GLU A 217 -37.35 -14.99 -3.16
N GLY A 218 -36.20 -14.44 -2.81
CA GLY A 218 -35.03 -15.23 -2.43
C GLY A 218 -33.97 -14.39 -1.71
N LEU A 219 -33.00 -15.06 -1.15
CA LEU A 219 -31.83 -14.42 -0.56
C LEU A 219 -30.99 -13.75 -1.66
N THR A 220 -30.36 -12.65 -1.31
CA THR A 220 -29.27 -12.09 -2.11
C THR A 220 -27.95 -12.75 -1.72
N MET A 221 -26.93 -12.61 -2.57
CA MET A 221 -25.56 -13.02 -2.21
C MET A 221 -25.12 -12.38 -0.89
N ALA A 222 -25.42 -11.08 -0.70
CA ALA A 222 -25.13 -10.36 0.54
C ALA A 222 -25.81 -11.01 1.74
N GLY A 223 -27.11 -11.35 1.64
CA GLY A 223 -27.85 -11.96 2.73
C GLY A 223 -27.29 -13.32 3.15
N LEU A 224 -27.01 -14.18 2.17
CA LEU A 224 -26.44 -15.48 2.44
C LEU A 224 -25.02 -15.38 3.03
N MET A 225 -24.15 -14.55 2.44
CA MET A 225 -22.79 -14.36 2.95
C MET A 225 -22.74 -13.76 4.35
N MET A 226 -23.63 -12.83 4.67
CA MET A 226 -23.65 -12.17 5.99
C MET A 226 -24.26 -13.04 7.08
N PHE A 227 -25.32 -13.79 6.79
CA PHE A 227 -26.15 -14.43 7.81
C PHE A 227 -26.44 -15.90 7.55
N GLY A 228 -25.91 -16.48 6.48
CA GLY A 228 -26.20 -17.86 6.11
C GLY A 228 -25.67 -18.89 7.10
N LYS A 229 -26.35 -20.03 7.16
CA LYS A 229 -25.80 -21.24 7.77
C LYS A 229 -24.56 -21.69 7.00
N GLY A 230 -23.63 -22.34 7.67
CA GLY A 230 -22.35 -22.72 7.08
C GLY A 230 -22.45 -23.65 5.88
N LEU A 231 -23.43 -24.59 5.85
CA LEU A 231 -23.61 -25.47 4.71
C LEU A 231 -24.12 -24.71 3.47
N PRO A 232 -25.25 -23.98 3.49
CA PRO A 232 -25.69 -23.17 2.35
C PRO A 232 -24.64 -22.17 1.85
N VAL A 233 -23.86 -21.55 2.75
CA VAL A 233 -22.76 -20.65 2.38
C VAL A 233 -21.70 -21.42 1.58
N ARG A 234 -21.26 -22.58 2.03
CA ARG A 234 -20.28 -23.40 1.31
C ARG A 234 -20.82 -23.98 0.00
N ASP A 235 -22.07 -24.40 -0.03
CA ASP A 235 -22.69 -24.92 -1.26
C ASP A 235 -22.70 -23.85 -2.37
N ARG A 236 -22.84 -22.59 -2.00
CA ARG A 236 -22.85 -21.47 -2.97
C ARG A 236 -21.48 -20.85 -3.21
N PHE A 237 -20.62 -20.80 -2.19
CA PHE A 237 -19.32 -20.12 -2.18
C PHE A 237 -18.21 -21.08 -1.72
N ASP A 238 -18.15 -22.28 -2.32
CA ASP A 238 -17.12 -23.30 -2.07
C ASP A 238 -15.70 -22.80 -2.42
N ASN A 239 -15.64 -21.80 -3.28
CA ASN A 239 -14.44 -21.13 -3.73
C ASN A 239 -13.89 -20.11 -2.73
N ILE A 240 -14.65 -19.70 -1.69
CA ILE A 240 -14.26 -18.67 -0.72
C ILE A 240 -14.02 -19.30 0.65
N ARG A 241 -12.85 -19.04 1.22
CA ARG A 241 -12.52 -19.39 2.61
C ARG A 241 -12.31 -18.13 3.43
N MET A 242 -12.51 -18.27 4.74
CA MET A 242 -12.28 -17.21 5.73
C MET A 242 -11.31 -17.75 6.79
N ASP A 243 -10.14 -17.14 6.90
CA ASP A 243 -9.09 -17.59 7.83
C ASP A 243 -8.54 -16.39 8.63
N TYR A 244 -8.45 -16.55 9.94
CA TYR A 244 -7.64 -15.70 10.81
C TYR A 244 -6.50 -16.55 11.39
N ILE A 245 -5.29 -16.01 11.38
CA ILE A 245 -4.09 -16.68 11.86
C ILE A 245 -3.31 -15.70 12.73
N ASP A 246 -3.18 -16.04 14.01
CA ASP A 246 -2.33 -15.30 14.95
C ASP A 246 -0.93 -15.93 14.96
N LYS A 247 0.06 -15.13 14.65
CA LYS A 247 1.48 -15.52 14.61
C LYS A 247 2.30 -14.72 15.61
N THR A 248 1.64 -14.16 16.64
CA THR A 248 2.33 -13.45 17.72
C THR A 248 2.95 -14.43 18.70
N ASN A 249 4.10 -14.07 19.28
CA ASN A 249 4.78 -14.83 20.34
C ASN A 249 4.98 -16.33 20.01
N LEU A 250 5.36 -16.66 18.78
CA LEU A 250 5.58 -18.03 18.36
C LEU A 250 6.70 -18.70 19.17
N ILE A 251 6.45 -19.90 19.69
CA ILE A 251 7.41 -20.68 20.48
C ILE A 251 7.78 -21.95 19.67
N GLY A 252 9.08 -22.15 19.48
CA GLY A 252 9.60 -23.32 18.76
C GLY A 252 9.12 -23.41 17.32
N ASP A 253 8.70 -24.60 16.89
CA ASP A 253 8.21 -24.86 15.52
C ASP A 253 6.71 -24.56 15.31
N SER A 254 6.09 -23.83 16.22
CA SER A 254 4.66 -23.49 16.13
C SER A 254 4.40 -22.62 14.90
N ARG A 255 3.34 -22.97 14.14
CA ARG A 255 2.94 -22.24 12.93
C ARG A 255 2.01 -21.05 13.23
N TRP A 256 1.33 -21.09 14.36
CA TRP A 256 0.41 -20.07 14.88
C TRP A 256 0.27 -20.22 16.39
N SER A 257 -0.04 -19.14 17.06
CA SER A 257 -0.43 -19.12 18.48
C SER A 257 -1.94 -19.26 18.65
N ASP A 258 -2.74 -18.71 17.70
CA ASP A 258 -4.19 -18.85 17.64
C ASP A 258 -4.65 -18.90 16.17
N ARG A 259 -5.79 -19.50 15.93
CA ARG A 259 -6.36 -19.62 14.59
C ARG A 259 -7.89 -19.72 14.65
N LEU A 260 -8.55 -18.99 13.74
CA LEU A 260 -9.97 -19.18 13.45
C LEU A 260 -10.13 -19.56 11.98
N THR A 261 -10.48 -20.81 11.74
CA THR A 261 -10.89 -21.32 10.42
C THR A 261 -12.17 -22.10 10.61
N TYR A 262 -12.87 -22.39 9.53
CA TYR A 262 -14.07 -23.19 9.66
C TYR A 262 -13.74 -24.63 10.08
N ASP A 263 -14.31 -25.05 11.19
CA ASP A 263 -14.14 -26.38 11.80
C ASP A 263 -15.48 -27.04 12.15
N GLY A 264 -16.60 -26.43 11.78
CA GLY A 264 -17.95 -26.91 12.09
C GLY A 264 -18.49 -26.45 13.45
N THR A 265 -17.70 -25.71 14.26
CA THR A 265 -18.15 -25.22 15.57
C THR A 265 -18.89 -23.88 15.49
N TRP A 266 -18.89 -23.25 14.34
CA TRP A 266 -19.55 -21.96 14.08
C TRP A 266 -20.07 -21.87 12.64
N GLU A 267 -21.08 -21.05 12.42
CA GLU A 267 -21.62 -20.81 11.10
C GLU A 267 -20.69 -19.88 10.32
N ASN A 268 -20.18 -20.38 9.18
CA ASN A 268 -19.14 -19.76 8.35
C ASN A 268 -19.71 -18.64 7.48
N ASN A 269 -20.16 -17.56 8.13
CA ASN A 269 -20.64 -16.34 7.47
C ASN A 269 -19.80 -15.13 7.86
N LEU A 270 -19.94 -14.03 7.10
CA LEU A 270 -19.09 -12.83 7.28
C LEU A 270 -19.33 -12.14 8.61
N PHE A 271 -20.56 -12.08 9.11
CA PHE A 271 -20.84 -11.43 10.39
C PHE A 271 -20.16 -12.19 11.54
N ASN A 272 -20.28 -13.51 11.57
CA ASN A 272 -19.62 -14.34 12.58
C ASN A 272 -18.09 -14.25 12.47
N PHE A 273 -17.55 -14.26 11.25
CA PHE A 273 -16.11 -14.08 11.04
C PHE A 273 -15.65 -12.72 11.58
N PHE A 274 -16.32 -11.64 11.21
CA PHE A 274 -15.99 -10.29 11.66
C PHE A 274 -16.02 -10.17 13.18
N THR A 275 -17.12 -10.57 13.80
CA THR A 275 -17.33 -10.43 15.25
C THR A 275 -16.40 -11.30 16.10
N ARG A 276 -15.92 -12.43 15.55
CA ARG A 276 -14.96 -13.31 16.22
C ARG A 276 -13.51 -12.83 16.05
N VAL A 277 -13.16 -12.24 14.90
CA VAL A 277 -11.79 -11.81 14.58
C VAL A 277 -11.47 -10.47 15.19
N MET A 278 -12.37 -9.49 15.14
CA MET A 278 -12.10 -8.13 15.64
C MET A 278 -11.60 -8.06 17.09
N PRO A 279 -12.20 -8.75 18.07
CA PRO A 279 -11.68 -8.75 19.44
C PRO A 279 -10.25 -9.31 19.55
N LYS A 280 -9.91 -10.32 18.74
CA LYS A 280 -8.56 -10.93 18.71
C LYS A 280 -7.53 -9.98 18.12
N LEU A 281 -7.88 -9.23 17.06
CA LEU A 281 -7.01 -8.23 16.45
C LEU A 281 -6.69 -7.08 17.39
N THR A 282 -7.68 -6.65 18.18
CA THR A 282 -7.57 -5.44 19.00
C THR A 282 -7.19 -5.72 20.46
N ALA A 283 -7.04 -7.00 20.87
CA ALA A 283 -6.78 -7.39 22.26
C ALA A 283 -5.54 -6.73 22.85
N ASP A 284 -4.45 -6.65 22.08
CA ASP A 284 -3.14 -6.16 22.53
C ASP A 284 -2.88 -4.69 22.16
N LEU A 285 -3.84 -4.03 21.48
CA LEU A 285 -3.69 -2.63 21.14
C LEU A 285 -3.80 -1.75 22.39
N LYS A 286 -2.88 -0.80 22.54
CA LYS A 286 -2.87 0.15 23.65
C LYS A 286 -4.20 0.92 23.69
N ARG A 287 -4.83 0.96 24.85
CA ARG A 287 -6.05 1.73 25.15
C ARG A 287 -5.71 2.81 26.19
N PRO A 288 -5.18 3.97 25.75
CA PRO A 288 -4.90 5.05 26.68
C PRO A 288 -6.21 5.50 27.34
N PHE A 289 -6.14 5.82 28.63
CA PHE A 289 -7.29 6.37 29.34
C PHE A 289 -7.61 7.75 28.77
N LYS A 290 -8.70 7.85 28.00
CA LYS A 290 -9.18 9.12 27.45
C LYS A 290 -10.66 9.26 27.74
N LEU A 291 -11.03 10.43 28.27
CA LEU A 291 -12.43 10.79 28.52
C LEU A 291 -12.91 11.78 27.47
N GLU A 292 -14.09 11.56 26.94
CA GLU A 292 -14.85 12.55 26.16
C GLU A 292 -16.11 12.89 26.97
N GLY A 293 -16.09 14.05 27.61
CA GLY A 293 -17.08 14.36 28.63
C GLY A 293 -16.94 13.44 29.86
N MET A 294 -17.99 12.66 30.17
CA MET A 294 -18.01 11.66 31.24
C MET A 294 -17.84 10.22 30.76
N GLU A 295 -17.71 9.99 29.45
CA GLU A 295 -17.56 8.66 28.88
C GLU A 295 -16.10 8.34 28.55
N ARG A 296 -15.72 7.10 28.85
CA ARG A 296 -14.41 6.58 28.47
C ARG A 296 -14.41 6.19 27.01
N ILE A 297 -13.44 6.73 26.25
CA ILE A 297 -13.24 6.33 24.86
C ILE A 297 -12.26 5.16 24.84
N ASP A 298 -12.76 3.97 24.56
CA ASP A 298 -11.93 2.76 24.37
C ASP A 298 -11.51 2.56 22.90
N ASP A 299 -12.05 3.34 21.97
CA ASP A 299 -11.87 3.21 20.53
C ASP A 299 -10.87 4.25 19.99
N THR A 300 -9.58 3.90 20.00
CA THR A 300 -8.52 4.78 19.50
C THR A 300 -8.53 4.86 17.96
N PRO A 301 -7.84 5.86 17.34
CA PRO A 301 -7.65 5.92 15.89
C PRO A 301 -7.12 4.60 15.30
N VAL A 302 -6.23 3.89 16.01
CA VAL A 302 -5.69 2.59 15.59
C VAL A 302 -6.78 1.51 15.57
N HIS A 303 -7.65 1.45 16.59
CA HIS A 303 -8.77 0.52 16.62
C HIS A 303 -9.73 0.76 15.44
N LYS A 304 -10.03 2.04 15.14
CA LYS A 304 -10.84 2.43 13.99
C LYS A 304 -10.19 2.02 12.67
N ALA A 305 -8.88 2.24 12.53
CA ALA A 305 -8.13 1.88 11.34
C ALA A 305 -8.09 0.36 11.09
N VAL A 306 -7.91 -0.45 12.15
CA VAL A 306 -7.95 -1.92 12.04
C VAL A 306 -9.34 -2.41 11.66
N ARG A 307 -10.41 -1.81 12.23
CA ARG A 307 -11.80 -2.11 11.86
C ARG A 307 -12.07 -1.75 10.41
N GLU A 308 -11.59 -0.59 9.96
CA GLU A 308 -11.71 -0.15 8.58
C GLU A 308 -10.98 -1.09 7.61
N ALA A 309 -9.78 -1.55 7.97
CA ALA A 309 -9.04 -2.53 7.17
C ALA A 309 -9.81 -3.86 7.02
N MET A 310 -10.38 -4.36 8.11
CA MET A 310 -11.21 -5.57 8.11
C MET A 310 -12.48 -5.40 7.25
N THR A 311 -13.12 -4.24 7.36
CA THR A 311 -14.30 -3.90 6.56
C THR A 311 -13.93 -3.82 5.08
N ASN A 312 -12.84 -3.13 4.73
CA ASN A 312 -12.38 -2.98 3.35
C ASN A 312 -12.02 -4.33 2.72
N MET A 313 -11.35 -5.22 3.45
CA MET A 313 -11.08 -6.59 3.01
C MET A 313 -12.36 -7.31 2.57
N ILE A 314 -13.44 -7.16 3.32
CA ILE A 314 -14.72 -7.83 3.04
C ILE A 314 -15.47 -7.17 1.87
N ILE A 315 -15.61 -5.84 1.89
CA ILE A 315 -16.45 -5.14 0.90
C ILE A 315 -15.82 -5.07 -0.48
N HIS A 316 -14.51 -5.24 -0.58
CA HIS A 316 -13.78 -5.24 -1.84
C HIS A 316 -13.47 -6.65 -2.39
N ALA A 317 -13.79 -7.71 -1.67
CA ALA A 317 -13.59 -9.08 -2.11
C ALA A 317 -14.42 -9.43 -3.35
N ASP A 318 -13.80 -10.09 -4.33
CA ASP A 318 -14.51 -10.72 -5.44
C ASP A 318 -15.00 -12.12 -5.01
N LEU A 319 -16.30 -12.22 -4.71
CA LEU A 319 -16.93 -13.45 -4.21
C LEU A 319 -17.13 -14.51 -5.31
N PHE A 320 -16.76 -14.22 -6.56
CA PHE A 320 -16.93 -15.14 -7.71
C PHE A 320 -15.66 -15.91 -8.06
N ILE A 321 -14.53 -15.55 -7.47
CA ILE A 321 -13.24 -16.20 -7.74
C ILE A 321 -12.79 -17.01 -6.54
N THR A 322 -11.97 -18.03 -6.81
CA THR A 322 -11.37 -18.83 -5.73
C THR A 322 -10.36 -17.97 -4.96
N GLY A 323 -10.50 -17.94 -3.63
CA GLY A 323 -9.62 -17.17 -2.78
C GLY A 323 -9.89 -17.32 -1.29
N VAL A 324 -9.15 -16.55 -0.53
CA VAL A 324 -9.24 -16.56 0.94
C VAL A 324 -9.38 -15.12 1.43
N LEU A 325 -10.42 -14.86 2.23
CA LEU A 325 -10.48 -13.71 3.10
C LEU A 325 -9.59 -14.03 4.30
N LYS A 326 -8.36 -13.52 4.29
CA LYS A 326 -7.35 -13.90 5.26
C LYS A 326 -6.88 -12.70 6.07
N VAL A 327 -6.83 -12.89 7.38
CA VAL A 327 -6.24 -11.95 8.32
C VAL A 327 -5.11 -12.64 9.05
N GLU A 328 -3.92 -12.09 8.96
CA GLU A 328 -2.75 -12.57 9.71
C GLU A 328 -2.29 -11.47 10.67
N LYS A 329 -2.10 -11.84 11.92
CA LYS A 329 -1.59 -10.97 12.97
C LYS A 329 -0.18 -11.43 13.34
N TYR A 330 0.78 -10.52 13.27
CA TYR A 330 2.17 -10.71 13.69
C TYR A 330 2.49 -9.80 14.87
N ASP A 331 3.64 -9.97 15.49
CA ASP A 331 4.07 -9.13 16.62
C ASP A 331 4.07 -7.64 16.29
N ASN A 332 4.45 -7.29 15.05
CA ASN A 332 4.64 -5.90 14.63
C ASN A 332 3.87 -5.52 13.36
N GLU A 333 2.91 -6.34 12.90
CA GLU A 333 2.12 -5.99 11.72
C GLU A 333 0.81 -6.78 11.63
N PHE A 334 -0.14 -6.20 10.91
CA PHE A 334 -1.32 -6.90 10.43
C PHE A 334 -1.25 -7.05 8.91
N LEU A 335 -1.69 -8.19 8.40
CA LEU A 335 -1.88 -8.46 6.98
C LEU A 335 -3.34 -8.84 6.71
N PHE A 336 -3.99 -8.07 5.86
CA PHE A 336 -5.34 -8.35 5.37
C PHE A 336 -5.27 -8.70 3.89
N SER A 337 -5.81 -9.84 3.51
CA SER A 337 -5.82 -10.32 2.13
C SER A 337 -7.23 -10.65 1.68
N ASN A 338 -7.60 -10.20 0.49
CA ASN A 338 -8.88 -10.56 -0.13
C ASN A 338 -8.72 -10.95 -1.60
N PRO A 339 -9.57 -11.84 -2.11
CA PRO A 339 -9.60 -12.18 -3.53
C PRO A 339 -10.10 -11.00 -4.38
N GLY A 340 -9.54 -10.85 -5.57
CA GLY A 340 -9.84 -9.79 -6.54
C GLY A 340 -8.64 -8.95 -6.90
N SER A 341 -8.89 -7.81 -7.54
CA SER A 341 -7.94 -6.77 -7.91
C SER A 341 -8.47 -5.40 -7.50
N LEU A 342 -7.65 -4.37 -7.54
CA LEU A 342 -8.09 -3.01 -7.27
C LEU A 342 -8.99 -2.49 -8.40
N LYS A 343 -10.15 -1.91 -8.04
CA LYS A 343 -11.05 -1.25 -9.01
C LYS A 343 -10.56 0.13 -9.42
N LEU A 344 -9.88 0.81 -8.51
CA LEU A 344 -9.35 2.17 -8.67
C LEU A 344 -7.82 2.15 -8.64
N PRO A 345 -7.16 3.13 -9.28
CA PRO A 345 -5.73 3.35 -9.11
C PRO A 345 -5.36 3.54 -7.63
N ILE A 346 -4.17 3.08 -7.24
CA ILE A 346 -3.70 3.21 -5.85
C ILE A 346 -3.65 4.68 -5.40
N GLU A 347 -3.28 5.59 -6.31
CA GLU A 347 -3.22 7.03 -6.04
C GLU A 347 -4.60 7.59 -5.65
N ASP A 348 -5.66 7.20 -6.36
CA ASP A 348 -7.03 7.61 -6.03
C ASP A 348 -7.48 7.04 -4.69
N ILE A 349 -7.10 5.80 -4.37
CA ILE A 349 -7.39 5.18 -3.08
C ILE A 349 -6.67 5.92 -1.95
N MET A 350 -5.40 6.30 -2.16
CA MET A 350 -4.60 7.04 -1.18
C MET A 350 -5.14 8.44 -0.92
N ASN A 351 -5.60 9.13 -1.97
CA ASN A 351 -6.16 10.47 -1.86
C ASN A 351 -7.55 10.49 -1.23
N GLY A 352 -8.27 9.36 -1.29
CA GLY A 352 -9.63 9.22 -0.76
C GLY A 352 -10.69 9.95 -1.60
N GLY A 353 -11.90 10.05 -1.07
CA GLY A 353 -13.03 10.71 -1.74
C GLY A 353 -13.83 9.81 -2.67
N ASN A 354 -13.22 8.78 -3.25
CA ASN A 354 -13.87 7.80 -4.10
C ASN A 354 -13.72 6.39 -3.51
N SER A 355 -14.82 5.77 -3.14
CA SER A 355 -14.86 4.35 -2.76
C SER A 355 -15.87 3.63 -3.63
N LYS A 356 -15.46 2.52 -4.23
CA LYS A 356 -16.29 1.71 -5.13
C LYS A 356 -16.26 0.26 -4.68
N ALA A 357 -17.01 -0.04 -3.62
CA ALA A 357 -17.11 -1.39 -3.10
C ALA A 357 -17.62 -2.37 -4.17
N ARG A 358 -17.10 -3.60 -4.18
CA ARG A 358 -17.68 -4.71 -4.96
C ARG A 358 -18.99 -5.19 -4.35
N ASN A 359 -19.09 -5.10 -3.02
CA ASN A 359 -20.19 -5.63 -2.22
C ASN A 359 -20.91 -4.49 -1.48
N PRO A 360 -21.65 -3.59 -2.20
CA PRO A 360 -22.24 -2.40 -1.60
C PRO A 360 -23.37 -2.70 -0.59
N ARG A 361 -24.07 -3.85 -0.72
CA ARG A 361 -25.08 -4.25 0.27
C ARG A 361 -24.42 -4.72 1.57
N ILE A 362 -23.36 -5.53 1.47
CA ILE A 362 -22.54 -5.92 2.63
C ILE A 362 -21.95 -4.68 3.29
N GLN A 363 -21.43 -3.72 2.49
CA GLN A 363 -20.96 -2.44 3.03
C GLN A 363 -22.05 -1.70 3.82
N ASN A 364 -23.26 -1.59 3.26
CA ASN A 364 -24.38 -0.96 3.96
C ASN A 364 -24.73 -1.70 5.25
N MET A 365 -24.76 -3.03 5.24
CA MET A 365 -25.03 -3.81 6.45
C MET A 365 -23.97 -3.56 7.53
N LEU A 366 -22.69 -3.56 7.19
CA LEU A 366 -21.62 -3.28 8.16
C LEU A 366 -21.68 -1.84 8.68
N ARG A 367 -21.95 -0.86 7.80
CA ARG A 367 -22.12 0.55 8.18
C ARG A 367 -23.29 0.77 9.17
N MET A 368 -24.41 0.10 8.95
CA MET A 368 -25.60 0.25 9.80
C MET A 368 -25.40 -0.25 11.25
N ILE A 369 -24.37 -1.02 11.50
CA ILE A 369 -23.99 -1.46 12.84
C ILE A 369 -22.72 -0.77 13.36
N GLY A 370 -22.24 0.28 12.68
CA GLY A 370 -21.07 1.06 13.10
C GLY A 370 -19.72 0.39 12.82
N PHE A 371 -19.69 -0.59 11.91
CA PHE A 371 -18.45 -1.30 11.56
C PHE A 371 -17.75 -0.74 10.32
N GLY A 372 -18.25 0.31 9.72
CA GLY A 372 -17.63 1.04 8.63
C GLY A 372 -18.00 2.51 8.68
N ASP A 373 -17.07 3.37 8.29
CA ASP A 373 -17.31 4.81 8.19
C ASP A 373 -17.92 5.21 6.84
N ASN A 374 -18.19 6.50 6.68
CA ASN A 374 -18.79 7.07 5.47
C ASN A 374 -17.87 6.92 4.24
N ILE A 375 -18.49 6.89 3.08
CA ILE A 375 -17.90 6.68 1.76
C ILE A 375 -16.65 7.55 1.54
N GLY A 376 -15.51 6.90 1.25
CA GLY A 376 -14.29 7.54 0.76
C GLY A 376 -13.26 7.96 1.83
N SER A 377 -13.51 7.73 3.12
CA SER A 377 -12.55 8.03 4.20
C SER A 377 -11.66 6.84 4.60
N GLY A 378 -11.93 5.65 4.10
CA GLY A 378 -11.38 4.38 4.55
C GLY A 378 -9.85 4.31 4.61
N TYR A 379 -9.19 4.22 3.46
CA TYR A 379 -7.73 4.10 3.43
C TYR A 379 -7.00 5.35 3.97
N PRO A 380 -7.42 6.60 3.67
CA PRO A 380 -6.86 7.78 4.31
C PRO A 380 -6.96 7.77 5.85
N THR A 381 -8.03 7.21 6.42
CA THR A 381 -8.17 7.07 7.88
C THR A 381 -7.11 6.11 8.44
N ILE A 382 -6.84 5.00 7.75
CA ILE A 382 -5.77 4.07 8.09
C ILE A 382 -4.41 4.77 8.03
N LEU A 383 -4.13 5.49 6.93
CA LEU A 383 -2.86 6.21 6.76
C LEU A 383 -2.64 7.26 7.85
N ARG A 384 -3.69 8.02 8.20
CA ARG A 384 -3.62 9.05 9.25
C ARG A 384 -3.34 8.43 10.61
N ALA A 385 -4.06 7.38 11.00
CA ALA A 385 -3.86 6.71 12.28
C ALA A 385 -2.42 6.17 12.42
N TRP A 386 -1.86 5.58 11.38
CA TRP A 386 -0.47 5.09 11.36
C TRP A 386 0.55 6.22 11.40
N LYS A 387 0.29 7.32 10.70
CA LYS A 387 1.14 8.51 10.73
C LYS A 387 1.17 9.15 12.12
N ASP A 388 0.02 9.26 12.78
CA ASP A 388 -0.10 9.87 14.12
C ASP A 388 0.65 9.03 15.19
N GLU A 389 0.74 7.72 15.00
CA GLU A 389 1.56 6.81 15.84
C GLU A 389 3.05 6.77 15.42
N HIS A 390 3.45 7.51 14.40
CA HIS A 390 4.80 7.48 13.80
C HIS A 390 5.23 6.07 13.34
N TRP A 391 4.29 5.26 12.91
CA TRP A 391 4.57 3.93 12.38
C TRP A 391 4.85 3.98 10.88
N ARG A 392 5.56 2.95 10.40
CA ARG A 392 5.83 2.78 8.97
C ARG A 392 4.51 2.75 8.20
N LYS A 393 4.46 3.49 7.09
CA LYS A 393 3.27 3.63 6.23
C LYS A 393 2.71 2.27 5.82
N PRO A 394 1.39 2.03 5.95
CA PRO A 394 0.71 0.88 5.39
C PRO A 394 0.90 0.75 3.89
N THR A 395 0.99 -0.47 3.41
CA THR A 395 1.23 -0.79 1.99
C THR A 395 0.05 -1.57 1.44
N LEU A 396 -0.55 -1.06 0.36
CA LEU A 396 -1.60 -1.74 -0.40
C LEU A 396 -0.98 -2.29 -1.68
N LEU A 397 -1.09 -3.60 -1.91
CA LEU A 397 -0.48 -4.29 -3.03
C LEU A 397 -1.53 -5.10 -3.80
N ASP A 398 -1.67 -4.82 -5.09
CA ASP A 398 -2.44 -5.64 -6.02
C ASP A 398 -1.54 -6.74 -6.59
N ARG A 399 -1.75 -7.98 -6.13
CA ARG A 399 -1.06 -9.16 -6.65
C ARG A 399 -1.85 -9.75 -7.82
N THR A 400 -1.73 -9.11 -8.96
CA THR A 400 -2.49 -9.45 -10.18
C THR A 400 -2.38 -10.93 -10.56
N GLU A 401 -1.19 -11.53 -10.40
CA GLU A 401 -0.93 -12.95 -10.71
C GLU A 401 -1.71 -13.91 -9.79
N LEU A 402 -1.89 -13.53 -8.53
CA LEU A 402 -2.62 -14.29 -7.54
C LEU A 402 -4.10 -13.89 -7.47
N ARG A 403 -4.49 -12.82 -8.19
CA ARG A 403 -5.82 -12.20 -8.10
C ARG A 403 -6.20 -11.92 -6.65
N GLN A 404 -5.28 -11.29 -5.94
CA GLN A 404 -5.39 -11.01 -4.51
C GLN A 404 -4.89 -9.60 -4.22
N VAL A 405 -5.60 -8.91 -3.34
CA VAL A 405 -5.17 -7.62 -2.79
C VAL A 405 -4.71 -7.84 -1.36
N ASP A 406 -3.51 -7.34 -1.05
CA ASP A 406 -2.91 -7.40 0.28
C ASP A 406 -2.76 -6.00 0.85
N LEU A 407 -3.26 -5.79 2.06
CA LEU A 407 -3.02 -4.61 2.88
C LEU A 407 -2.12 -5.01 4.06
N THR A 408 -0.88 -4.54 4.06
CA THR A 408 0.06 -4.70 5.17
C THR A 408 0.08 -3.44 6.02
N MET A 409 -0.10 -3.59 7.33
CA MET A 409 -0.18 -2.50 8.31
C MET A 409 0.91 -2.69 9.38
N PRO A 410 2.16 -2.24 9.15
CA PRO A 410 3.28 -2.44 10.07
C PRO A 410 3.20 -1.48 11.26
N MET A 411 3.31 -2.00 12.49
CA MET A 411 3.36 -1.25 13.75
C MET A 411 4.82 -1.03 14.20
N ILE A 412 5.68 -0.68 13.24
CA ILE A 412 7.10 -0.44 13.48
C ILE A 412 7.31 1.07 13.56
N SER A 413 7.72 1.55 14.74
CA SER A 413 7.98 2.97 14.96
C SER A 413 9.14 3.47 14.09
N LEU A 414 8.93 4.63 13.49
CA LEU A 414 9.97 5.35 12.75
C LEU A 414 10.87 6.19 13.67
N LEU A 415 10.43 6.39 14.92
CA LEU A 415 11.14 7.19 15.91
C LEU A 415 11.59 6.30 17.07
N PRO A 416 12.87 6.39 17.49
CA PRO A 416 13.35 5.69 18.67
C PRO A 416 12.61 6.16 19.93
N GLU A 417 12.15 5.24 20.77
CA GLU A 417 11.39 5.56 21.98
C GLU A 417 12.20 6.43 22.95
N SER A 418 13.52 6.25 22.98
CA SER A 418 14.43 7.10 23.77
C SER A 418 14.40 8.57 23.33
N VAL A 419 14.33 8.83 22.03
CA VAL A 419 14.24 10.19 21.46
C VAL A 419 12.87 10.79 21.75
N LEU A 420 11.79 10.02 21.58
CA LEU A 420 10.43 10.42 21.94
C LEU A 420 10.32 10.87 23.40
N ASN A 421 10.82 10.04 24.32
CA ASN A 421 10.79 10.32 25.76
C ASN A 421 11.65 11.55 26.10
N ALA A 422 12.80 11.70 25.46
CA ALA A 422 13.67 12.87 25.65
C ALA A 422 13.01 14.16 25.12
N MET A 423 12.34 14.12 23.97
CA MET A 423 11.60 15.26 23.41
C MET A 423 10.41 15.66 24.31
N LYS A 424 9.63 14.68 24.80
CA LYS A 424 8.53 14.93 25.72
C LYS A 424 9.00 15.52 27.04
N ALA A 425 10.12 15.04 27.57
CA ALA A 425 10.72 15.59 28.77
C ALA A 425 11.24 17.03 28.58
N TYR A 426 11.77 17.35 27.40
CA TYR A 426 12.33 18.66 27.06
C TYR A 426 11.26 19.72 26.78
N TYR A 427 10.29 19.41 25.91
CA TYR A 427 9.25 20.37 25.49
C TYR A 427 8.02 20.35 26.39
N GLY A 428 7.84 19.32 27.22
CA GLY A 428 6.60 19.02 27.95
C GLY A 428 5.58 18.27 27.07
N GLU A 429 4.76 17.43 27.68
CA GLU A 429 3.81 16.58 26.95
C GLU A 429 2.79 17.40 26.13
N GLU A 430 2.27 18.49 26.69
CA GLU A 430 1.28 19.35 26.02
C GLU A 430 1.86 20.01 24.75
N THR A 431 3.06 20.59 24.88
CA THR A 431 3.74 21.23 23.74
C THR A 431 4.12 20.21 22.67
N TYR A 432 4.62 19.04 23.10
CA TYR A 432 4.96 17.96 22.19
C TYR A 432 3.72 17.48 21.39
N HIS A 433 2.59 17.28 22.04
CA HIS A 433 1.35 16.86 21.39
C HIS A 433 0.69 17.95 20.53
N ALA A 434 1.03 19.22 20.75
CA ALA A 434 0.60 20.33 19.90
C ALA A 434 1.42 20.46 18.61
N MET A 435 2.57 19.79 18.50
CA MET A 435 3.38 19.75 17.29
C MET A 435 2.76 18.84 16.23
N THR A 436 2.92 19.20 14.97
CA THR A 436 2.50 18.31 13.88
C THR A 436 3.39 17.07 13.79
N SER A 437 2.91 16.00 13.15
CA SER A 437 3.67 14.77 12.95
C SER A 437 4.98 15.03 12.20
N GLU A 438 4.97 15.94 11.22
CA GLU A 438 6.14 16.36 10.47
C GLU A 438 7.15 17.08 11.36
N GLU A 439 6.69 18.01 12.20
CA GLU A 439 7.54 18.73 13.16
C GLU A 439 8.21 17.76 14.15
N GLN A 440 7.46 16.78 14.66
CA GLN A 440 7.99 15.76 15.57
C GLN A 440 9.05 14.88 14.88
N MET A 441 8.81 14.48 13.62
CA MET A 441 9.78 13.70 12.84
C MET A 441 11.06 14.48 12.53
N ILE A 442 10.95 15.76 12.15
CA ILE A 442 12.10 16.62 11.88
C ILE A 442 12.93 16.83 13.15
N LEU A 443 12.27 17.15 14.27
CA LEU A 443 12.94 17.33 15.56
C LEU A 443 13.65 16.05 16.02
N ALA A 444 13.00 14.91 15.87
CA ALA A 444 13.61 13.63 16.23
C ALA A 444 14.86 13.32 15.40
N TYR A 445 14.85 13.69 14.10
CA TYR A 445 16.01 13.54 13.24
C TYR A 445 17.21 14.38 13.68
N VAL A 446 16.95 15.66 14.03
CA VAL A 446 18.02 16.59 14.44
C VAL A 446 18.34 16.53 15.95
N TRP A 447 17.63 15.68 16.71
CA TRP A 447 17.74 15.63 18.17
C TRP A 447 19.14 15.32 18.68
N ASN A 448 19.84 14.46 17.98
CA ASN A 448 21.19 14.01 18.37
C ASN A 448 22.32 14.89 17.81
N GLY A 449 22.02 16.11 17.36
CA GLY A 449 23.01 17.04 16.83
C GLY A 449 23.27 16.93 15.33
N ASP A 450 22.47 16.16 14.62
CA ASP A 450 22.50 16.10 13.16
C ASP A 450 21.91 17.38 12.55
N SER A 451 22.39 17.75 11.36
CA SER A 451 21.78 18.79 10.53
C SER A 451 20.98 18.16 9.41
N ILE A 452 19.90 18.81 8.97
CA ILE A 452 19.07 18.32 7.88
C ILE A 452 18.84 19.41 6.83
N SER A 453 18.83 19.02 5.56
CA SER A 453 18.53 19.88 4.43
C SER A 453 17.08 19.71 3.94
N ASN A 454 16.58 20.67 3.15
CA ASN A 454 15.27 20.56 2.51
C ASN A 454 15.18 19.28 1.63
N THR A 455 16.24 18.93 0.91
CA THR A 455 16.26 17.76 0.02
C THR A 455 16.15 16.44 0.80
N GLU A 456 16.84 16.33 1.93
CA GLU A 456 16.75 15.14 2.80
C GLU A 456 15.35 15.00 3.41
N LEU A 457 14.73 16.13 3.79
CA LEU A 457 13.37 16.14 4.32
C LEU A 457 12.31 15.77 3.29
N GLN A 458 12.49 16.13 2.02
CA GLN A 458 11.60 15.67 0.95
C GLN A 458 11.57 14.14 0.88
N GLN A 459 12.74 13.49 1.02
CA GLN A 459 12.82 12.03 1.03
C GLN A 459 12.24 11.41 2.30
N LEU A 460 12.47 12.05 3.46
CA LEU A 460 12.00 11.57 4.75
C LEU A 460 10.47 11.67 4.88
N LEU A 461 9.90 12.80 4.47
CA LEU A 461 8.47 13.11 4.65
C LEU A 461 7.61 12.71 3.44
N GLY A 462 8.22 12.47 2.28
CA GLY A 462 7.51 12.22 1.03
C GLY A 462 6.75 13.45 0.49
N LEU A 463 7.21 14.67 0.86
CA LEU A 463 6.61 15.95 0.49
C LEU A 463 7.45 16.64 -0.60
N ASN A 464 6.84 17.57 -1.33
CA ASN A 464 7.57 18.38 -2.30
C ASN A 464 8.40 19.51 -1.63
N SER A 465 9.34 20.09 -2.38
CA SER A 465 10.27 21.13 -1.87
C SER A 465 9.59 22.36 -1.28
N ILE A 466 8.42 22.76 -1.82
CA ILE A 466 7.67 23.94 -1.38
C ILE A 466 6.99 23.66 -0.04
N GLU A 467 6.38 22.50 0.12
CA GLU A 467 5.73 22.08 1.36
C GLU A 467 6.75 21.92 2.50
N VAL A 468 7.87 21.25 2.23
CA VAL A 468 8.98 21.13 3.18
C VAL A 468 9.53 22.52 3.56
N GLY A 469 9.68 23.41 2.57
CA GLY A 469 10.12 24.78 2.81
C GLY A 469 9.21 25.56 3.74
N LYS A 470 7.88 25.40 3.62
CA LYS A 470 6.90 26.03 4.52
C LYS A 470 7.02 25.51 5.95
N ILE A 471 7.14 24.18 6.13
CA ILE A 471 7.29 23.54 7.46
C ILE A 471 8.57 24.06 8.12
N LEU A 472 9.70 24.02 7.42
CA LEU A 472 10.98 24.49 7.95
C LEU A 472 10.94 25.97 8.34
N HIS A 473 10.30 26.82 7.55
CA HIS A 473 10.13 28.23 7.86
C HIS A 473 9.29 28.44 9.12
N GLN A 474 8.21 27.66 9.28
CA GLN A 474 7.37 27.70 10.49
C GLN A 474 8.14 27.22 11.72
N MET A 475 8.94 26.15 11.61
CA MET A 475 9.72 25.62 12.72
C MET A 475 10.83 26.59 13.17
N VAL A 476 11.44 27.30 12.23
CA VAL A 476 12.40 28.37 12.55
C VAL A 476 11.69 29.55 13.25
N ALA A 477 10.49 29.93 12.77
CA ALA A 477 9.68 30.98 13.40
C ALA A 477 9.20 30.59 14.82
N LYS A 478 8.93 29.31 15.05
CA LYS A 478 8.59 28.73 16.38
C LYS A 478 9.83 28.54 17.28
N GLN A 479 11.01 28.91 16.84
CA GLN A 479 12.28 28.71 17.55
C GLN A 479 12.59 27.23 17.89
N LEU A 480 12.13 26.32 17.07
CA LEU A 480 12.42 24.88 17.19
C LEU A 480 13.72 24.51 16.44
N LEU A 481 14.02 25.21 15.36
CA LEU A 481 15.20 24.97 14.52
C LEU A 481 16.02 26.25 14.33
N ASN A 482 17.33 26.07 14.25
CA ASN A 482 18.28 27.07 13.80
C ASN A 482 18.59 26.85 12.31
N LYS A 483 18.58 27.93 11.51
CA LYS A 483 18.91 27.90 10.09
C LYS A 483 20.37 28.30 9.89
N GLU A 484 21.18 27.41 9.36
CA GLU A 484 22.56 27.66 9.02
C GLU A 484 22.76 27.72 7.50
N ASN A 485 23.32 28.84 7.03
CA ASN A 485 23.69 28.99 5.63
C ASN A 485 25.18 28.76 5.48
N LYS A 486 25.58 27.59 4.95
CA LYS A 486 26.97 27.29 4.58
C LYS A 486 27.08 27.26 3.04
N ASN A 487 27.60 28.35 2.45
CA ASN A 487 27.82 28.50 1.01
C ASN A 487 26.52 28.32 0.17
N ARG A 488 26.46 27.27 -0.68
CA ARG A 488 25.31 26.96 -1.55
C ARG A 488 24.24 26.09 -0.86
N TRP A 489 24.44 25.68 0.40
CA TRP A 489 23.58 24.74 1.09
C TRP A 489 23.01 25.35 2.36
N THR A 490 21.69 25.29 2.51
CA THR A 490 21.00 25.65 3.75
C THR A 490 20.72 24.37 4.52
N THR A 491 21.19 24.31 5.76
CA THR A 491 20.91 23.22 6.69
C THR A 491 20.20 23.76 7.94
N TYR A 492 19.50 22.88 8.62
CA TYR A 492 18.73 23.20 9.81
C TYR A 492 19.20 22.27 10.93
N THR A 493 19.40 22.85 12.11
CA THR A 493 19.84 22.17 13.34
C THR A 493 18.85 22.44 14.46
N LEU A 494 18.86 21.62 15.50
CA LEU A 494 18.01 21.83 16.68
C LEU A 494 18.44 23.09 17.42
N LEU A 495 17.48 23.99 17.69
CA LEU A 495 17.70 25.10 18.61
C LEU A 495 17.43 24.61 20.03
N LYS A 496 18.48 24.31 20.79
CA LYS A 496 18.39 24.08 22.24
C LYS A 496 18.53 25.44 22.91
N ASP A 497 17.58 25.80 23.79
CA ASP A 497 17.68 27.05 24.55
C ASP A 497 19.06 27.16 25.16
N GLY A 498 19.78 28.20 24.72
CA GLY A 498 21.12 28.44 25.16
C GLY A 498 21.16 28.83 26.65
N ASN A 499 21.68 27.97 27.48
CA ASN A 499 22.44 28.44 28.59
C ASN A 499 23.90 28.61 28.13
N ALA A 500 24.24 29.85 27.78
CA ALA A 500 25.60 30.28 27.83
C ALA A 500 26.04 30.18 29.30
N ASP A 501 26.88 29.22 29.62
CA ASP A 501 28.12 29.55 30.30
C ASP A 501 29.06 28.33 30.35
N SER A 502 30.23 28.63 29.83
CA SER A 502 31.45 27.92 30.12
C SER A 502 31.67 27.73 31.63
N THR A 503 31.94 26.51 32.08
CA THR A 503 33.09 26.24 32.96
C THR A 503 33.25 24.75 33.22
N SER A 504 34.49 24.31 32.92
CA SER A 504 35.31 23.34 33.66
C SER A 504 34.79 21.95 34.03
N GLU A 505 35.52 21.02 33.48
CA GLU A 505 35.88 19.70 33.97
C GLU A 505 35.60 19.42 35.45
N GLU A 506 34.88 18.34 35.72
CA GLU A 506 35.21 17.45 36.82
C GLU A 506 34.87 16.01 36.45
N LYS A 507 35.93 15.21 36.41
CA LYS A 507 35.87 13.76 36.40
C LYS A 507 35.38 13.27 37.74
N THR A 508 34.36 12.43 37.75
CA THR A 508 34.17 11.46 38.81
C THR A 508 33.87 10.09 38.21
N ASP A 509 34.83 9.21 38.42
CA ASP A 509 34.69 7.76 38.28
C ASP A 509 33.55 7.29 39.20
N VAL A 510 32.59 6.58 38.62
CA VAL A 510 31.85 5.53 39.34
C VAL A 510 31.70 4.36 38.39
N THR A 511 32.47 3.35 38.68
CA THR A 511 32.39 2.00 38.14
C THR A 511 31.13 1.31 38.63
N ASP A 512 30.64 0.46 37.74
CA ASP A 512 29.91 -0.79 37.91
C ASP A 512 28.39 -0.85 37.78
N ASN A 513 28.05 -1.72 36.85
CA ASN A 513 26.82 -2.49 36.71
C ASN A 513 25.58 -1.81 36.09
N VAL A 514 25.54 -1.74 34.78
CA VAL A 514 24.38 -2.17 33.97
C VAL A 514 24.88 -2.60 32.56
N THR A 515 25.26 -3.81 32.43
CA THR A 515 25.35 -4.53 31.14
C THR A 515 24.00 -5.21 30.94
N ASP A 516 23.29 -4.83 29.87
CA ASP A 516 22.45 -5.68 29.03
C ASP A 516 21.28 -5.01 28.29
N ASN A 517 21.20 -3.66 28.17
CA ASN A 517 20.11 -3.08 27.38
C ASN A 517 20.48 -1.86 26.51
N VAL A 518 21.75 -1.62 26.23
CA VAL A 518 22.18 -0.42 25.46
C VAL A 518 22.59 -0.77 24.03
N THR A 519 22.66 -2.05 23.67
CA THR A 519 23.21 -2.50 22.38
C THR A 519 22.23 -2.38 21.21
N ASP A 520 20.92 -2.41 21.46
CA ASP A 520 19.92 -2.41 20.39
C ASP A 520 19.60 -1.00 19.83
N ASN A 521 19.68 0.04 20.65
CA ASN A 521 19.26 1.39 20.25
C ASN A 521 20.28 2.18 19.42
N VAL A 522 21.57 1.87 19.52
CA VAL A 522 22.62 2.54 18.73
C VAL A 522 22.74 1.96 17.32
N THR A 523 22.37 0.69 17.18
CA THR A 523 22.34 -0.02 15.90
C THR A 523 21.29 0.57 14.95
N ASP A 524 20.12 0.96 15.46
CA ASP A 524 19.02 1.45 14.65
C ASP A 524 19.27 2.83 14.04
N VAL A 525 19.90 3.75 14.74
CA VAL A 525 20.17 5.11 14.23
C VAL A 525 21.26 5.08 13.14
N MET A 526 22.20 4.15 13.25
CA MET A 526 23.27 3.97 12.25
C MET A 526 22.76 3.28 10.99
N PHE A 527 21.78 2.37 11.14
CA PHE A 527 21.08 1.70 10.03
C PHE A 527 20.20 2.65 9.21
N LEU A 528 19.69 3.74 9.79
CA LEU A 528 18.85 4.73 9.07
C LEU A 528 19.63 5.49 7.97
N LYS A 529 20.95 5.60 8.07
CA LYS A 529 21.84 6.26 7.06
C LYS A 529 22.37 5.31 5.99
N LEU A 530 21.97 4.05 6.02
CA LEU A 530 22.40 3.02 5.06
C LEU A 530 21.30 2.73 4.03
N THR A 531 21.73 2.45 2.81
CA THR A 531 20.81 1.90 1.81
C THR A 531 20.28 0.54 2.26
N GLU A 532 19.09 0.15 1.81
CA GLU A 532 18.51 -1.16 2.15
C GLU A 532 19.45 -2.33 1.83
N ARG A 533 20.23 -2.21 0.78
CA ARG A 533 21.24 -3.21 0.42
C ARG A 533 22.42 -3.22 1.41
N GLN A 534 22.88 -2.07 1.86
CA GLN A 534 23.95 -1.95 2.87
C GLN A 534 23.46 -2.49 4.23
N LYS A 535 22.23 -2.28 4.61
CA LYS A 535 21.61 -2.88 5.80
C LYS A 535 21.60 -4.41 5.70
N LYS A 536 21.17 -4.95 4.56
CA LYS A 536 21.19 -6.40 4.31
C LYS A 536 22.59 -6.98 4.38
N ILE A 537 23.61 -6.28 3.87
CA ILE A 537 25.02 -6.70 4.00
C ILE A 537 25.44 -6.76 5.47
N CYS A 538 25.11 -5.75 6.28
CA CYS A 538 25.41 -5.75 7.71
C CYS A 538 24.71 -6.92 8.44
N ILE A 539 23.44 -7.20 8.14
CA ILE A 539 22.69 -8.33 8.72
C ILE A 539 23.34 -9.68 8.35
N LEU A 540 23.77 -9.85 7.10
CA LEU A 540 24.47 -11.06 6.66
C LEU A 540 25.80 -11.24 7.40
N LEU A 541 26.56 -10.15 7.57
CA LEU A 541 27.83 -10.15 8.28
C LEU A 541 27.70 -10.29 9.79
N ALA A 542 26.57 -9.88 10.38
CA ALA A 542 26.26 -10.15 11.78
C ALA A 542 26.00 -11.65 12.03
N LYS A 543 25.47 -12.39 11.03
CA LYS A 543 25.25 -13.84 11.11
C LYS A 543 26.53 -14.63 10.81
N ASP A 544 27.32 -14.20 9.84
CA ASP A 544 28.57 -14.83 9.46
C ASP A 544 29.62 -13.78 9.08
N THR A 545 30.51 -13.48 10.02
CA THR A 545 31.61 -12.50 9.87
C THR A 545 32.62 -12.86 8.81
N SER A 546 32.66 -14.11 8.36
CA SER A 546 33.59 -14.63 7.36
C SER A 546 33.02 -14.70 5.95
N LEU A 547 31.72 -14.31 5.77
CA LEU A 547 31.00 -14.44 4.51
C LEU A 547 31.71 -13.69 3.37
N PRO A 548 32.09 -14.38 2.26
CA PRO A 548 32.81 -13.75 1.15
C PRO A 548 31.87 -12.88 0.31
N ALA A 549 32.40 -11.83 -0.33
CA ALA A 549 31.63 -10.93 -1.18
C ALA A 549 30.92 -11.64 -2.35
N SER A 550 31.46 -12.76 -2.85
CA SER A 550 30.78 -13.59 -3.87
C SER A 550 29.49 -14.22 -3.35
N ALA A 551 29.53 -14.79 -2.15
CA ALA A 551 28.32 -15.36 -1.54
C ALA A 551 27.29 -14.28 -1.21
N MET A 552 27.71 -13.09 -0.76
CA MET A 552 26.80 -11.95 -0.58
C MET A 552 26.16 -11.50 -1.90
N SER A 553 26.91 -11.57 -3.03
CA SER A 553 26.38 -11.19 -4.34
C SER A 553 25.27 -12.15 -4.81
N GLU A 554 25.40 -13.43 -4.54
CA GLU A 554 24.39 -14.45 -4.82
C GLU A 554 23.16 -14.28 -3.92
N LEU A 555 23.36 -14.13 -2.60
CA LEU A 555 22.27 -13.95 -1.63
C LEU A 555 21.46 -12.67 -1.85
N LEU A 556 22.10 -11.62 -2.33
CA LEU A 556 21.46 -10.32 -2.57
C LEU A 556 21.01 -10.14 -4.03
N SER A 557 21.29 -11.11 -4.91
CA SER A 557 20.99 -11.07 -6.35
C SER A 557 21.53 -9.80 -7.04
N VAL A 558 22.77 -9.40 -6.70
CA VAL A 558 23.45 -8.23 -7.27
C VAL A 558 24.87 -8.58 -7.73
N SER A 559 25.45 -7.76 -8.61
CA SER A 559 26.82 -8.02 -9.09
C SER A 559 27.86 -7.96 -7.96
N LEU A 560 28.91 -8.80 -8.06
CA LEU A 560 30.04 -8.79 -7.14
C LEU A 560 30.69 -7.40 -7.02
N ARG A 561 30.72 -6.63 -8.11
CA ARG A 561 31.23 -5.25 -8.15
C ARG A 561 30.38 -4.33 -7.26
N THR A 562 29.08 -4.50 -7.27
CA THR A 562 28.15 -3.73 -6.44
C THR A 562 28.37 -4.01 -4.96
N VAL A 563 28.49 -5.30 -4.57
CA VAL A 563 28.78 -5.68 -3.17
C VAL A 563 30.10 -5.12 -2.70
N LYS A 564 31.16 -5.23 -3.53
CA LYS A 564 32.50 -4.67 -3.18
C LYS A 564 32.43 -3.15 -2.98
N ARG A 565 31.67 -2.42 -3.79
CA ARG A 565 31.50 -0.97 -3.63
C ARG A 565 30.77 -0.64 -2.32
N ASP A 566 29.71 -1.38 -2.01
CA ASP A 566 28.94 -1.18 -0.76
C ASP A 566 29.79 -1.51 0.47
N LEU A 567 30.59 -2.58 0.44
CA LEU A 567 31.54 -2.89 1.50
C LEU A 567 32.59 -1.79 1.70
N ALA A 568 33.15 -1.24 0.60
CA ALA A 568 34.07 -0.11 0.66
C ALA A 568 33.42 1.13 1.28
N THR A 569 32.19 1.46 0.88
CA THR A 569 31.42 2.59 1.46
C THR A 569 31.15 2.38 2.95
N LEU A 570 30.84 1.16 3.39
CA LEU A 570 30.62 0.84 4.79
C LEU A 570 31.94 0.92 5.61
N GLN A 571 33.08 0.60 4.99
CA GLN A 571 34.39 0.79 5.60
C GLN A 571 34.78 2.28 5.71
N GLU A 572 34.55 3.07 4.66
CA GLU A 572 34.78 4.52 4.65
C GLU A 572 33.92 5.24 5.72
N LYS A 573 32.70 4.76 5.94
CA LYS A 573 31.81 5.24 7.01
C LYS A 573 32.18 4.73 8.40
N GLY A 574 33.22 3.92 8.55
CA GLY A 574 33.66 3.36 9.83
C GLY A 574 32.71 2.33 10.44
N ILE A 575 31.75 1.82 9.66
CA ILE A 575 30.73 0.85 10.10
C ILE A 575 31.26 -0.59 10.05
N LEU A 576 32.16 -0.87 9.09
CA LEU A 576 32.81 -2.16 8.95
C LEU A 576 34.31 -2.00 9.03
N ILE A 577 34.97 -2.90 9.76
CA ILE A 577 36.43 -3.06 9.73
C ILE A 577 36.71 -4.48 9.30
N ARG A 578 37.74 -4.64 8.49
CA ARG A 578 38.25 -5.97 8.12
C ARG A 578 39.45 -6.33 8.97
N GLU A 579 39.33 -7.35 9.80
CA GLU A 579 40.44 -7.90 10.59
C GLU A 579 41.07 -9.10 9.88
N GLY A 580 42.41 -9.12 9.75
CA GLY A 580 43.17 -10.24 9.19
C GLY A 580 43.59 -10.05 7.72
N LYS A 581 44.25 -11.09 7.16
CA LYS A 581 44.76 -11.06 5.77
C LYS A 581 43.63 -11.24 4.74
N ALA A 582 43.83 -10.75 3.51
CA ALA A 582 42.83 -10.74 2.44
C ALA A 582 42.15 -12.10 2.17
N LYS A 583 42.80 -13.21 2.47
CA LYS A 583 42.31 -14.57 2.18
C LYS A 583 41.56 -15.23 3.34
N ASN A 584 41.82 -14.81 4.60
CA ASN A 584 41.24 -15.39 5.82
C ASN A 584 40.81 -14.31 6.83
N GLY A 585 40.48 -13.11 6.37
CA GLY A 585 40.01 -12.02 7.24
C GLY A 585 38.53 -12.08 7.50
N ARG A 586 38.13 -11.66 8.70
CA ARG A 586 36.71 -11.51 9.10
C ARG A 586 36.27 -10.05 9.07
N TRP A 587 35.01 -9.84 8.89
CA TRP A 587 34.38 -8.54 8.97
C TRP A 587 33.86 -8.28 10.40
N VAL A 588 34.17 -7.12 10.93
CA VAL A 588 33.70 -6.69 12.26
C VAL A 588 32.85 -5.46 12.06
N ILE A 589 31.60 -5.51 12.55
CA ILE A 589 30.72 -4.36 12.60
C ILE A 589 31.15 -3.50 13.79
N VAL A 590 31.60 -2.29 13.50
CA VAL A 590 32.06 -1.36 14.52
C VAL A 590 30.88 -0.46 14.93
N ILE A 591 30.53 -0.54 16.18
CA ILE A 591 29.62 0.43 16.80
C ILE A 591 30.53 1.55 17.34
N PRO A 592 30.51 2.77 16.77
CA PRO A 592 31.38 3.83 17.27
C PRO A 592 31.04 4.12 18.73
N LYS A 593 32.01 3.92 19.63
CA LYS A 593 31.93 4.50 20.95
C LYS A 593 32.00 6.01 20.79
N LYS A 594 31.02 6.73 21.35
CA LYS A 594 31.10 8.19 21.46
C LYS A 594 32.41 8.57 22.17
N ASN A 595 33.24 9.34 21.51
CA ASN A 595 34.18 10.25 22.18
C ASN A 595 33.40 11.46 22.63
#